data_33675f7a9e41357861adc856e0b261e7
#
_entry.id   33675f7a9e41357861adc856e0b261e7
#
_cell.length_a   1.000
_cell.length_b   1.000
_cell.length_c   1.000
_cell.angle_alpha   90.00
_cell.angle_beta   90.00
_cell.angle_gamma   90.00
#
_symmetry.space_group_name_H-M   'P 1'
#
loop_
_entity.id
_entity.type
_entity.pdbx_description
1 polymer ?
#
loop_
_entity_poly.entity_id
_entity_poly.type
_entity_poly.pdbx_seq_one_letter_code
_entity_poly.pdbx_strand_id
1 'polypeptide(L)'
;NKAGIYIKNKKLIINLNLEKKKILKKINIEQFKNFLGEHNYQNIAAVYAIVLSLGYFDWRTIENSIKSFKILPHRLQKIRLIDSITFVNDSKATNIDATDQALKNFKNIYWILGGRIKEKNLQKLKKHFFRIKHVFLIGETKFLYKKYLKNFLDCTIVKNLEEAVKLSYFLAQKKIKKEKVTSSIVLLSPACSSLDEWRDFEERGNAFIKFVKKI
;
A
#
# COMPACT_ATOMS: atom_id res chain seq x y z
N ASN A 1 -16.62 1.95 28.60
CA ASN A 1 -15.96 0.94 27.76
C ASN A 1 -16.94 0.44 26.72
N LYS A 2 -16.66 0.70 25.43
CA LYS A 2 -17.50 0.24 24.31
C LYS A 2 -17.39 -1.29 24.21
N ALA A 3 -18.54 -1.99 24.15
CA ALA A 3 -18.56 -3.42 23.86
C ALA A 3 -18.25 -3.67 22.37
N GLY A 4 -17.60 -4.79 22.05
CA GLY A 4 -17.30 -5.23 20.69
C GLY A 4 -15.82 -5.46 20.44
N ILE A 5 -15.47 -5.62 19.14
CA ILE A 5 -14.10 -5.80 18.66
C ILE A 5 -13.74 -4.60 17.79
N TYR A 6 -12.70 -3.87 18.17
CA TYR A 6 -12.31 -2.64 17.49
C TYR A 6 -10.82 -2.32 17.69
N ILE A 7 -10.31 -1.42 16.84
CA ILE A 7 -8.93 -0.92 16.93
C ILE A 7 -8.92 0.44 17.64
N LYS A 8 -8.02 0.58 18.63
CA LYS A 8 -7.74 1.84 19.32
C LYS A 8 -6.25 1.91 19.65
N ASN A 9 -5.60 3.00 19.26
CA ASN A 9 -4.17 3.26 19.55
C ASN A 9 -3.28 2.05 19.21
N LYS A 10 -3.39 1.52 17.99
CA LYS A 10 -2.66 0.35 17.48
C LYS A 10 -2.85 -0.93 18.32
N LYS A 11 -3.90 -1.01 19.09
CA LYS A 11 -4.31 -2.21 19.83
C LYS A 11 -5.66 -2.69 19.34
N LEU A 12 -5.76 -3.99 19.11
CA LEU A 12 -7.03 -4.66 18.95
C LEU A 12 -7.65 -4.85 20.35
N ILE A 13 -8.80 -4.26 20.56
CA ILE A 13 -9.59 -4.38 21.79
C ILE A 13 -10.71 -5.36 21.53
N ILE A 14 -10.78 -6.40 22.34
CA ILE A 14 -11.86 -7.39 22.35
C ILE A 14 -12.53 -7.25 23.70
N ASN A 15 -13.77 -6.74 23.70
CA ASN A 15 -14.59 -6.54 24.89
C ASN A 15 -15.97 -7.12 24.62
N LEU A 16 -16.15 -8.38 24.95
CA LEU A 16 -17.35 -9.15 24.68
C LEU A 16 -17.98 -9.65 25.99
N ASN A 17 -19.30 -9.47 26.11
CA ASN A 17 -20.10 -10.12 27.13
C ASN A 17 -20.88 -11.26 26.47
N LEU A 18 -20.40 -12.48 26.62
CA LEU A 18 -21.10 -13.68 26.20
C LEU A 18 -21.91 -14.20 27.39
N GLU A 19 -23.00 -14.93 27.14
CA GLU A 19 -23.94 -15.39 28.18
C GLU A 19 -23.27 -16.04 29.41
N LYS A 20 -22.13 -16.72 29.20
CA LYS A 20 -21.39 -17.43 30.26
C LYS A 20 -19.97 -16.91 30.47
N LYS A 21 -19.54 -15.88 29.73
CA LYS A 21 -18.13 -15.45 29.77
C LYS A 21 -17.96 -14.00 29.36
N LYS A 22 -17.27 -13.24 30.19
CA LYS A 22 -16.76 -11.89 29.84
C LYS A 22 -15.34 -12.02 29.30
N ILE A 23 -15.11 -11.48 28.12
CA ILE A 23 -13.80 -11.45 27.49
C ILE A 23 -13.34 -10.02 27.39
N LEU A 24 -12.19 -9.70 28.01
CA LEU A 24 -11.49 -8.44 27.81
C LEU A 24 -10.05 -8.74 27.46
N LYS A 25 -9.70 -8.53 26.20
CA LYS A 25 -8.33 -8.76 25.72
C LYS A 25 -7.84 -7.56 24.89
N LYS A 26 -6.55 -7.25 25.03
CA LYS A 26 -5.85 -6.21 24.27
C LYS A 26 -4.67 -6.84 23.58
N ILE A 27 -4.62 -6.75 22.25
CA ILE A 27 -3.57 -7.35 21.43
C ILE A 27 -2.86 -6.22 20.70
N ASN A 28 -1.52 -6.13 20.82
CA ASN A 28 -0.73 -5.19 20.03
C ASN A 28 -0.75 -5.62 18.57
N ILE A 29 -1.34 -4.81 17.68
CA ILE A 29 -1.52 -5.18 16.29
C ILE A 29 -0.22 -5.07 15.49
N GLU A 30 0.76 -4.29 15.98
CA GLU A 30 2.07 -4.16 15.34
C GLU A 30 2.91 -5.45 15.37
N GLN A 31 2.53 -6.44 16.22
CA GLN A 31 3.16 -7.76 16.17
C GLN A 31 2.92 -8.50 14.85
N PHE A 32 1.87 -8.14 14.12
CA PHE A 32 1.54 -8.71 12.81
C PHE A 32 2.25 -7.95 11.68
N LYS A 33 3.58 -8.06 11.65
CA LYS A 33 4.48 -7.28 10.76
C LYS A 33 4.19 -7.40 9.27
N ASN A 34 3.51 -8.46 8.86
CA ASN A 34 3.14 -8.69 7.46
C ASN A 34 2.01 -7.75 6.99
N PHE A 35 1.24 -7.18 7.91
CA PHE A 35 0.07 -6.38 7.57
C PHE A 35 0.38 -4.88 7.66
N LEU A 36 0.55 -4.23 6.51
CA LEU A 36 0.74 -2.79 6.41
C LEU A 36 -0.60 -2.08 6.22
N GLY A 37 -0.79 -0.98 6.96
CA GLY A 37 -1.93 -0.08 6.80
C GLY A 37 -3.15 -0.40 7.68
N GLU A 38 -3.88 0.67 8.02
CA GLU A 38 -5.03 0.62 8.93
C GLU A 38 -6.17 -0.31 8.45
N HIS A 39 -6.37 -0.42 7.12
CA HIS A 39 -7.38 -1.33 6.56
C HIS A 39 -7.09 -2.80 6.88
N ASN A 40 -5.82 -3.20 6.95
CA ASN A 40 -5.45 -4.54 7.35
C ASN A 40 -5.70 -4.77 8.85
N TYR A 41 -5.60 -3.75 9.66
CA TYR A 41 -5.97 -3.84 11.08
C TYR A 41 -7.48 -4.10 11.26
N GLN A 42 -8.31 -3.48 10.42
CA GLN A 42 -9.75 -3.78 10.39
C GLN A 42 -10.03 -5.21 9.92
N ASN A 43 -9.30 -5.71 8.92
CA ASN A 43 -9.41 -7.10 8.48
C ASN A 43 -9.03 -8.08 9.59
N ILE A 44 -7.96 -7.80 10.34
CA ILE A 44 -7.59 -8.61 11.52
C ILE A 44 -8.69 -8.58 12.58
N ALA A 45 -9.29 -7.41 12.85
CA ALA A 45 -10.40 -7.30 13.79
C ALA A 45 -11.63 -8.13 13.33
N ALA A 46 -11.92 -8.12 12.02
CA ALA A 46 -13.00 -8.93 11.45
C ALA A 46 -12.71 -10.43 11.55
N VAL A 47 -11.47 -10.88 11.33
CA VAL A 47 -11.07 -12.28 11.53
C VAL A 47 -11.32 -12.70 12.98
N TYR A 48 -10.89 -11.90 13.96
CA TYR A 48 -11.18 -12.20 15.35
C TYR A 48 -12.68 -12.25 15.64
N ALA A 49 -13.46 -11.32 15.08
CA ALA A 49 -14.90 -11.31 15.27
C ALA A 49 -15.55 -12.60 14.74
N ILE A 50 -15.19 -13.04 13.54
CA ILE A 50 -15.72 -14.26 12.92
C ILE A 50 -15.31 -15.50 13.72
N VAL A 51 -14.01 -15.64 14.02
CA VAL A 51 -13.49 -16.84 14.69
C VAL A 51 -14.08 -17.00 16.09
N LEU A 52 -14.21 -15.90 16.85
CA LEU A 52 -14.80 -15.91 18.19
C LEU A 52 -16.32 -16.16 18.14
N SER A 53 -17.03 -15.68 17.11
CA SER A 53 -18.46 -15.96 16.93
C SER A 53 -18.74 -17.43 16.61
N LEU A 54 -17.76 -18.13 16.01
CA LEU A 54 -17.79 -19.56 15.76
C LEU A 54 -17.39 -20.42 16.98
N GLY A 55 -17.11 -19.78 18.13
CA GLY A 55 -16.76 -20.48 19.36
C GLY A 55 -15.28 -20.88 19.50
N TYR A 56 -14.39 -20.44 18.60
CA TYR A 56 -12.97 -20.72 18.72
C TYR A 56 -12.27 -19.69 19.61
N PHE A 57 -11.73 -20.11 20.75
CA PHE A 57 -11.09 -19.25 21.75
C PHE A 57 -9.61 -19.56 21.99
N ASP A 58 -8.99 -20.36 21.12
CA ASP A 58 -7.54 -20.59 21.18
C ASP A 58 -6.77 -19.40 20.59
N TRP A 59 -6.42 -18.48 21.47
CA TRP A 59 -5.71 -17.24 21.13
C TRP A 59 -4.37 -17.50 20.45
N ARG A 60 -3.64 -18.52 20.89
CA ARG A 60 -2.32 -18.84 20.35
C ARG A 60 -2.42 -19.31 18.90
N THR A 61 -3.36 -20.18 18.62
CA THR A 61 -3.62 -20.63 17.25
C THR A 61 -4.08 -19.50 16.35
N ILE A 62 -5.02 -18.64 16.82
CA ILE A 62 -5.48 -17.47 16.05
C ILE A 62 -4.29 -16.53 15.72
N GLU A 63 -3.50 -16.17 16.73
CA GLU A 63 -2.35 -15.26 16.53
C GLU A 63 -1.29 -15.86 15.61
N ASN A 64 -0.97 -17.14 15.74
CA ASN A 64 -0.01 -17.83 14.88
C ASN A 64 -0.51 -17.92 13.43
N SER A 65 -1.80 -18.20 13.23
CA SER A 65 -2.40 -18.24 11.90
C SER A 65 -2.33 -16.86 11.21
N ILE A 66 -2.60 -15.78 11.95
CA ILE A 66 -2.46 -14.41 11.40
C ILE A 66 -0.99 -14.10 11.10
N LYS A 67 -0.06 -14.46 11.98
CA LYS A 67 1.38 -14.24 11.76
C LYS A 67 1.92 -14.99 10.55
N SER A 68 1.45 -16.21 10.31
CA SER A 68 1.86 -17.05 9.18
C SER A 68 1.17 -16.69 7.86
N PHE A 69 0.12 -15.87 7.91
CA PHE A 69 -0.63 -15.50 6.71
C PHE A 69 0.27 -14.72 5.74
N LYS A 70 0.34 -15.20 4.49
CA LYS A 70 1.04 -14.52 3.41
C LYS A 70 0.11 -13.47 2.80
N ILE A 71 0.52 -12.22 2.81
CA ILE A 71 -0.21 -11.13 2.15
C ILE A 71 -0.38 -11.47 0.67
N LEU A 72 -1.58 -11.19 0.14
CA LEU A 72 -1.88 -11.40 -1.26
C LEU A 72 -0.90 -10.59 -2.14
N PRO A 73 -0.40 -11.17 -3.23
CA PRO A 73 0.45 -10.47 -4.17
C PRO A 73 -0.15 -9.14 -4.63
N HIS A 74 0.71 -8.19 -4.97
CA HIS A 74 0.32 -6.88 -5.51
C HIS A 74 -0.52 -5.99 -4.57
N ARG A 75 -0.49 -6.24 -3.25
CA ARG A 75 -1.11 -5.40 -2.21
C ARG A 75 -0.04 -4.92 -1.23
N LEU A 76 0.50 -3.72 -1.43
CA LEU A 76 1.61 -3.14 -0.66
C LEU A 76 2.77 -4.13 -0.47
N GLN A 77 2.97 -5.00 -1.44
CA GLN A 77 3.96 -6.06 -1.42
C GLN A 77 5.36 -5.46 -1.54
N LYS A 78 6.18 -5.61 -0.52
CA LYS A 78 7.61 -5.27 -0.60
C LYS A 78 8.32 -6.27 -1.49
N ILE A 79 8.97 -5.80 -2.56
CA ILE A 79 9.65 -6.64 -3.54
C ILE A 79 11.12 -6.76 -3.22
N ARG A 80 11.80 -5.63 -3.04
CA ARG A 80 13.23 -5.58 -2.83
C ARG A 80 13.65 -4.29 -2.13
N LEU A 81 14.75 -4.35 -1.39
CA LEU A 81 15.46 -3.18 -0.86
C LEU A 81 16.82 -3.09 -1.58
N ILE A 82 17.11 -1.97 -2.21
CA ILE A 82 18.37 -1.67 -2.90
C ILE A 82 18.80 -0.26 -2.47
N ASP A 83 20.02 -0.09 -1.98
CA ASP A 83 20.60 1.23 -1.63
C ASP A 83 19.65 2.11 -0.78
N SER A 84 19.01 1.54 0.25
CA SER A 84 18.01 2.23 1.07
C SER A 84 16.72 2.63 0.32
N ILE A 85 16.47 2.08 -0.86
CA ILE A 85 15.27 2.28 -1.65
C ILE A 85 14.44 1.01 -1.63
N THR A 86 13.25 1.07 -1.03
CA THR A 86 12.32 -0.06 -1.00
C THR A 86 11.36 0.03 -2.18
N PHE A 87 11.28 -1.03 -2.97
CA PHE A 87 10.29 -1.18 -4.04
C PHE A 87 9.04 -1.84 -3.51
N VAL A 88 7.89 -1.18 -3.69
CA VAL A 88 6.58 -1.63 -3.20
C VAL A 88 5.61 -1.77 -4.38
N ASN A 89 5.07 -2.98 -4.52
CA ASN A 89 4.08 -3.32 -5.53
C ASN A 89 2.68 -3.27 -4.93
N ASP A 90 1.90 -2.30 -5.38
CA ASP A 90 0.49 -2.13 -5.03
C ASP A 90 -0.36 -2.04 -6.32
N SER A 91 -0.04 -2.89 -7.30
CA SER A 91 -0.74 -2.90 -8.60
C SER A 91 -2.25 -3.13 -8.47
N LYS A 92 -2.71 -3.74 -7.37
CA LYS A 92 -4.12 -3.92 -7.02
C LYS A 92 -4.84 -2.61 -6.71
N ALA A 93 -4.14 -1.52 -6.40
CA ALA A 93 -4.72 -0.19 -6.21
C ALA A 93 -5.21 0.41 -7.53
N THR A 94 -6.30 -0.12 -8.06
CA THR A 94 -6.89 0.25 -9.36
C THR A 94 -7.89 1.41 -9.26
N ASN A 95 -7.97 2.08 -8.12
CA ASN A 95 -8.79 3.26 -7.86
C ASN A 95 -8.12 4.20 -6.86
N ILE A 96 -8.66 5.40 -6.73
CA ILE A 96 -8.13 6.47 -5.88
C ILE A 96 -8.18 6.08 -4.39
N ASP A 97 -9.22 5.40 -3.94
CA ASP A 97 -9.38 5.01 -2.53
C ASP A 97 -8.30 4.03 -2.07
N ALA A 98 -7.99 3.06 -2.89
CA ALA A 98 -6.90 2.12 -2.60
C ALA A 98 -5.55 2.83 -2.55
N THR A 99 -5.26 3.72 -3.51
CA THR A 99 -4.03 4.51 -3.54
C THR A 99 -3.95 5.50 -2.37
N ASP A 100 -5.06 6.08 -1.92
CA ASP A 100 -5.12 6.90 -0.69
C ASP A 100 -4.60 6.13 0.52
N GLN A 101 -5.02 4.88 0.68
CA GLN A 101 -4.52 4.02 1.75
C GLN A 101 -3.03 3.68 1.60
N ALA A 102 -2.56 3.46 0.37
CA ALA A 102 -1.14 3.17 0.11
C ALA A 102 -0.23 4.35 0.49
N LEU A 103 -0.57 5.57 0.04
CA LEU A 103 0.23 6.77 0.26
C LEU A 103 0.40 7.15 1.74
N LYS A 104 -0.56 6.78 2.60
CA LYS A 104 -0.48 7.01 4.07
C LYS A 104 0.71 6.31 4.72
N ASN A 105 1.13 5.17 4.18
CA ASN A 105 2.07 4.28 4.84
C ASN A 105 3.53 4.65 4.66
N PHE A 106 3.84 5.57 3.74
CA PHE A 106 5.21 5.85 3.32
C PHE A 106 5.53 7.35 3.33
N LYS A 107 6.84 7.64 3.30
CA LYS A 107 7.42 8.98 3.08
C LYS A 107 8.50 8.86 1.99
N ASN A 108 8.91 9.98 1.42
CA ASN A 108 9.91 10.05 0.34
C ASN A 108 9.54 9.13 -0.84
N ILE A 109 8.31 9.28 -1.33
CA ILE A 109 7.71 8.39 -2.31
C ILE A 109 8.08 8.85 -3.73
N TYR A 110 8.60 7.94 -4.53
CA TYR A 110 8.69 7.99 -5.99
C TYR A 110 7.52 7.18 -6.53
N TRP A 111 6.50 7.89 -6.95
CA TRP A 111 5.17 7.30 -7.21
C TRP A 111 4.97 7.00 -8.69
N ILE A 112 4.63 5.74 -9.04
CA ILE A 112 4.24 5.33 -10.39
C ILE A 112 2.71 5.31 -10.44
N LEU A 113 2.16 6.20 -11.28
CA LEU A 113 0.73 6.53 -11.37
C LEU A 113 0.25 6.44 -12.81
N GLY A 114 -0.94 5.86 -13.01
CA GLY A 114 -1.62 5.87 -14.30
C GLY A 114 -2.05 4.49 -14.80
N GLY A 115 -2.72 4.50 -15.93
CA GLY A 115 -3.41 3.37 -16.53
C GLY A 115 -4.72 3.81 -17.18
N ARG A 116 -5.68 2.90 -17.35
CA ARG A 116 -7.02 3.22 -17.85
C ARG A 116 -7.83 3.92 -16.78
N ILE A 117 -8.42 5.05 -17.15
CA ILE A 117 -9.13 5.93 -16.23
C ILE A 117 -10.38 5.24 -15.64
N LYS A 118 -10.54 5.37 -14.32
CA LYS A 118 -11.79 5.12 -13.60
C LYS A 118 -12.35 6.41 -13.00
N GLU A 119 -11.46 7.22 -12.47
CA GLU A 119 -11.79 8.48 -11.80
C GLU A 119 -10.85 9.59 -12.30
N LYS A 120 -11.42 10.75 -12.67
CA LYS A 120 -10.63 11.88 -13.21
C LYS A 120 -9.97 12.72 -12.13
N ASN A 121 -10.51 12.72 -10.92
CA ASN A 121 -10.16 13.70 -9.89
C ASN A 121 -9.26 13.09 -8.81
N LEU A 122 -8.02 13.55 -8.76
CA LEU A 122 -7.03 13.15 -7.74
C LEU A 122 -7.11 13.99 -6.45
N GLN A 123 -8.14 14.84 -6.27
CA GLN A 123 -8.25 15.79 -5.15
C GLN A 123 -8.10 15.10 -3.77
N LYS A 124 -8.67 13.92 -3.62
CA LYS A 124 -8.57 13.13 -2.38
C LYS A 124 -7.13 12.80 -1.98
N LEU A 125 -6.22 12.69 -2.94
CA LEU A 125 -4.82 12.35 -2.72
C LEU A 125 -3.95 13.56 -2.36
N LYS A 126 -4.44 14.79 -2.53
CA LYS A 126 -3.71 16.05 -2.27
C LYS A 126 -3.11 16.12 -0.86
N LYS A 127 -3.83 15.60 0.13
CA LYS A 127 -3.38 15.53 1.54
C LYS A 127 -2.08 14.72 1.76
N HIS A 128 -1.64 13.93 0.76
CA HIS A 128 -0.42 13.13 0.80
C HIS A 128 0.72 13.70 -0.04
N PHE A 129 0.50 14.76 -0.81
CA PHE A 129 1.49 15.29 -1.75
C PHE A 129 2.82 15.66 -1.07
N PHE A 130 2.80 16.11 0.18
CA PHE A 130 4.00 16.40 0.96
C PHE A 130 4.91 15.18 1.20
N ARG A 131 4.39 13.95 0.98
CA ARG A 131 5.12 12.69 1.11
C ARG A 131 5.79 12.27 -0.19
N ILE A 132 5.39 12.86 -1.33
CA ILE A 132 5.78 12.46 -2.68
C ILE A 132 6.95 13.34 -3.12
N LYS A 133 8.00 12.72 -3.61
CA LYS A 133 9.19 13.39 -4.14
C LYS A 133 9.14 13.56 -5.65
N HIS A 134 8.52 12.59 -6.35
CA HIS A 134 8.36 12.62 -7.79
C HIS A 134 7.27 11.68 -8.25
N VAL A 135 6.59 11.99 -9.36
CA VAL A 135 5.55 11.16 -9.96
C VAL A 135 5.96 10.72 -11.36
N PHE A 136 5.87 9.43 -11.65
CA PHE A 136 6.10 8.85 -12.98
C PHE A 136 4.76 8.44 -13.56
N LEU A 137 4.41 9.04 -14.69
CA LEU A 137 3.09 8.91 -15.31
C LEU A 137 3.11 7.91 -16.45
N ILE A 138 2.31 6.85 -16.35
CA ILE A 138 2.18 5.76 -17.31
C ILE A 138 0.76 5.68 -17.89
N GLY A 139 0.58 4.90 -18.96
CA GLY A 139 -0.71 4.53 -19.54
C GLY A 139 -1.52 5.69 -20.13
N GLU A 140 -2.79 5.42 -20.36
CA GLU A 140 -3.73 6.36 -21.01
C GLU A 140 -3.87 7.71 -20.27
N THR A 141 -3.81 7.70 -18.93
CA THR A 141 -4.03 8.90 -18.10
C THR A 141 -2.85 9.84 -17.99
N LYS A 142 -1.69 9.51 -18.54
CA LYS A 142 -0.43 10.24 -18.32
C LYS A 142 -0.51 11.75 -18.61
N PHE A 143 -1.14 12.16 -19.70
CA PHE A 143 -1.28 13.59 -20.04
C PHE A 143 -2.32 14.30 -19.17
N LEU A 144 -3.44 13.65 -18.87
CA LEU A 144 -4.47 14.19 -17.98
C LEU A 144 -3.91 14.45 -16.58
N TYR A 145 -3.23 13.48 -16.02
CA TYR A 145 -2.66 13.60 -14.68
C TYR A 145 -1.46 14.55 -14.64
N LYS A 146 -0.67 14.64 -15.72
CA LYS A 146 0.37 15.67 -15.85
C LYS A 146 -0.22 17.08 -15.75
N LYS A 147 -1.32 17.33 -16.47
CA LYS A 147 -2.01 18.64 -16.44
C LYS A 147 -2.52 18.98 -15.03
N TYR A 148 -3.03 17.99 -14.29
CA TYR A 148 -3.54 18.18 -12.93
C TYR A 148 -2.40 18.38 -11.91
N LEU A 149 -1.34 17.59 -11.99
CA LEU A 149 -0.30 17.52 -10.95
C LEU A 149 0.82 18.56 -11.11
N LYS A 150 1.07 19.09 -12.32
CA LYS A 150 2.23 19.95 -12.64
C LYS A 150 2.41 21.17 -11.71
N ASN A 151 1.34 21.68 -11.12
CA ASN A 151 1.39 22.82 -10.20
C ASN A 151 1.63 22.41 -8.73
N PHE A 152 1.71 21.13 -8.43
CA PHE A 152 1.82 20.61 -7.07
C PHE A 152 3.00 19.67 -6.87
N LEU A 153 3.40 18.93 -7.90
CA LEU A 153 4.40 17.86 -7.82
C LEU A 153 5.26 17.82 -9.08
N ASP A 154 6.51 17.47 -8.91
CA ASP A 154 7.38 17.14 -10.03
C ASP A 154 6.90 15.84 -10.68
N CYS A 155 6.63 15.88 -11.99
CA CYS A 155 6.07 14.77 -12.74
C CYS A 155 6.80 14.53 -14.05
N THR A 156 7.12 13.28 -14.34
CA THR A 156 7.68 12.84 -15.63
C THR A 156 6.72 11.89 -16.33
N ILE A 157 6.37 12.18 -17.58
CA ILE A 157 5.71 11.20 -18.45
C ILE A 157 6.79 10.25 -18.94
N VAL A 158 6.54 8.96 -18.81
CA VAL A 158 7.45 7.89 -19.22
C VAL A 158 6.81 7.03 -20.31
N LYS A 159 7.65 6.34 -21.07
CA LYS A 159 7.21 5.49 -22.19
C LYS A 159 6.39 4.29 -21.70
N ASN A 160 6.86 3.64 -20.64
CA ASN A 160 6.28 2.41 -20.10
C ASN A 160 6.66 2.19 -18.63
N LEU A 161 6.17 1.12 -18.04
CA LEU A 161 6.44 0.75 -16.65
C LEU A 161 7.93 0.45 -16.39
N GLU A 162 8.65 -0.13 -17.35
CA GLU A 162 10.08 -0.42 -17.18
C GLU A 162 10.90 0.87 -17.01
N GLU A 163 10.65 1.86 -17.85
CA GLU A 163 11.27 3.17 -17.74
C GLU A 163 10.91 3.86 -16.43
N ALA A 164 9.64 3.77 -15.99
CA ALA A 164 9.21 4.31 -14.70
C ALA A 164 10.02 3.72 -13.54
N VAL A 165 10.25 2.41 -13.53
CA VAL A 165 11.04 1.71 -12.50
C VAL A 165 12.50 2.18 -12.53
N LYS A 166 13.14 2.24 -13.70
CA LYS A 166 14.54 2.67 -13.86
C LYS A 166 14.76 4.11 -13.42
N LEU A 167 13.91 5.04 -13.91
CA LEU A 167 14.03 6.45 -13.57
C LEU A 167 13.71 6.74 -12.11
N SER A 168 12.71 6.04 -11.53
CA SER A 168 12.39 6.20 -10.11
C SER A 168 13.53 5.77 -9.20
N TYR A 169 14.21 4.68 -9.52
CA TYR A 169 15.42 4.25 -8.81
C TYR A 169 16.54 5.28 -8.94
N PHE A 170 16.86 5.70 -10.16
CA PHE A 170 17.93 6.67 -10.44
C PHE A 170 17.73 7.99 -9.67
N LEU A 171 16.51 8.56 -9.74
CA LEU A 171 16.20 9.81 -9.03
C LEU A 171 16.22 9.64 -7.51
N ALA A 172 15.71 8.52 -6.99
CA ALA A 172 15.75 8.21 -5.57
C ALA A 172 17.19 8.08 -5.06
N GLN A 173 18.07 7.37 -5.80
CA GLN A 173 19.46 7.20 -5.45
C GLN A 173 20.23 8.53 -5.46
N LYS A 174 20.02 9.36 -6.50
CA LYS A 174 20.61 10.71 -6.59
C LYS A 174 20.21 11.57 -5.39
N LYS A 175 18.94 11.51 -4.98
CA LYS A 175 18.41 12.30 -3.85
C LYS A 175 18.97 11.83 -2.51
N ILE A 176 19.07 10.52 -2.29
CA ILE A 176 19.68 9.93 -1.07
C ILE A 176 21.12 10.42 -0.93
N LYS A 177 21.91 10.36 -2.01
CA LYS A 177 23.32 10.81 -2.00
C LYS A 177 23.45 12.32 -1.73
N LYS A 178 22.55 13.13 -2.29
CA LYS A 178 22.63 14.61 -2.19
C LYS A 178 22.10 15.15 -0.86
N GLU A 179 20.97 14.65 -0.39
CA GLU A 179 20.20 15.22 0.74
C GLU A 179 20.31 14.40 2.04
N LYS A 180 21.16 13.37 2.09
CA LYS A 180 21.32 12.47 3.26
C LYS A 180 19.96 11.88 3.75
N VAL A 181 19.03 11.65 2.82
CA VAL A 181 17.75 11.01 3.12
C VAL A 181 18.02 9.55 3.49
N THR A 182 17.52 9.12 4.64
CA THR A 182 17.82 7.77 5.18
C THR A 182 17.18 6.64 4.39
N SER A 183 16.04 6.89 3.75
CA SER A 183 15.35 5.88 2.93
C SER A 183 14.34 6.50 1.96
N SER A 184 14.07 5.82 0.86
CA SER A 184 13.07 6.18 -0.15
C SER A 184 12.22 4.99 -0.54
N ILE A 185 11.06 5.26 -1.12
CA ILE A 185 10.10 4.26 -1.58
C ILE A 185 9.82 4.47 -3.07
N VAL A 186 10.03 3.45 -3.88
CA VAL A 186 9.47 3.36 -5.23
C VAL A 186 8.15 2.61 -5.13
N LEU A 187 7.04 3.30 -5.34
CA LEU A 187 5.70 2.78 -5.13
C LEU A 187 4.94 2.67 -6.46
N LEU A 188 4.62 1.46 -6.88
CA LEU A 188 3.59 1.23 -7.90
C LEU A 188 2.23 1.19 -7.20
N SER A 189 1.46 2.28 -7.22
CA SER A 189 0.07 2.37 -6.75
C SER A 189 -0.71 3.23 -7.75
N PRO A 190 -1.21 2.61 -8.82
CA PRO A 190 -1.53 3.31 -10.08
C PRO A 190 -2.79 4.17 -10.04
N ALA A 191 -3.69 4.01 -9.06
CA ALA A 191 -5.02 4.64 -8.98
C ALA A 191 -5.93 4.38 -10.22
N CYS A 192 -5.48 3.57 -11.16
CA CYS A 192 -6.11 3.29 -12.44
C CYS A 192 -6.18 1.79 -12.71
N SER A 193 -7.15 1.39 -13.54
CA SER A 193 -7.16 0.04 -14.11
C SER A 193 -5.92 -0.20 -14.97
N SER A 194 -5.54 -1.46 -15.13
CA SER A 194 -4.39 -1.87 -15.95
C SER A 194 -4.77 -2.19 -17.41
N LEU A 195 -6.07 -2.18 -17.73
CA LEU A 195 -6.62 -2.71 -18.99
C LEU A 195 -6.31 -1.87 -20.23
N ASP A 196 -5.44 -0.86 -20.14
CA ASP A 196 -4.89 -0.11 -21.26
C ASP A 196 -3.65 -0.77 -21.85
N GLU A 197 -2.79 -1.33 -21.01
CA GLU A 197 -1.51 -1.94 -21.44
C GLU A 197 -1.36 -3.40 -20.98
N TRP A 198 -2.23 -3.89 -20.08
CA TRP A 198 -2.12 -5.19 -19.42
C TRP A 198 -3.47 -5.90 -19.40
N ARG A 199 -3.46 -7.22 -19.44
CA ARG A 199 -4.66 -8.05 -19.32
C ARG A 199 -5.39 -7.83 -17.97
N ASP A 200 -4.63 -7.66 -16.90
CA ASP A 200 -5.13 -7.45 -15.55
C ASP A 200 -4.07 -6.76 -14.66
N PHE A 201 -4.44 -6.48 -13.39
CA PHE A 201 -3.52 -5.87 -12.43
C PHE A 201 -2.39 -6.82 -12.00
N GLU A 202 -2.57 -8.12 -12.11
CA GLU A 202 -1.57 -9.13 -11.74
C GLU A 202 -0.45 -9.14 -12.77
N GLU A 203 -0.78 -9.10 -14.05
CA GLU A 203 0.21 -9.00 -15.13
C GLU A 203 1.05 -7.71 -14.99
N ARG A 204 0.42 -6.55 -14.76
CA ARG A 204 1.12 -5.30 -14.48
C ARG A 204 2.02 -5.42 -13.25
N GLY A 205 1.53 -6.03 -12.18
CA GLY A 205 2.28 -6.24 -10.95
C GLY A 205 3.45 -7.20 -11.11
N ASN A 206 3.28 -8.27 -11.90
CA ASN A 206 4.35 -9.22 -12.23
C ASN A 206 5.43 -8.56 -13.10
N ALA A 207 5.04 -7.73 -14.06
CA ALA A 207 5.97 -6.95 -14.86
C ALA A 207 6.80 -5.98 -13.98
N PHE A 208 6.16 -5.30 -13.02
CA PHE A 208 6.88 -4.47 -12.06
C PHE A 208 7.93 -5.29 -11.27
N ILE A 209 7.56 -6.46 -10.76
CA ILE A 209 8.49 -7.36 -10.06
C ILE A 209 9.66 -7.75 -10.97
N LYS A 210 9.38 -8.11 -12.22
CA LYS A 210 10.40 -8.47 -13.23
C LYS A 210 11.38 -7.31 -13.48
N PHE A 211 10.88 -6.08 -13.61
CA PHE A 211 11.74 -4.90 -13.86
C PHE A 211 12.56 -4.53 -12.63
N VAL A 212 12.01 -4.62 -11.42
CA VAL A 212 12.75 -4.41 -10.17
C VAL A 212 13.87 -5.43 -9.98
N LYS A 213 13.68 -6.68 -10.40
CA LYS A 213 14.73 -7.73 -10.32
C LYS A 213 15.90 -7.48 -11.26
N LYS A 214 15.71 -6.66 -12.31
CA LYS A 214 16.77 -6.33 -13.29
C LYS A 214 17.62 -5.12 -12.87
N ILE A 215 17.23 -4.40 -11.79
CA ILE A 215 18.04 -3.36 -11.16
C ILE A 215 19.06 -4.02 -10.21
#